data_8af3954ec20e50249994d39791d45b1a
#
_entry.id   8af3954ec20e50249994d39791d45b1a
#
_cell.length_a   1.000
_cell.length_b   1.000
_cell.length_c   1.000
_cell.angle_alpha   90.00
_cell.angle_beta   90.00
_cell.angle_gamma   90.00
#
_symmetry.space_group_name_H-M   'P 1'
#
loop_
_entity.id
_entity.type
_entity.pdbx_description
1 polymer ?
#
loop_
_entity_poly.entity_id
_entity_poly.type
_entity_poly.pdbx_seq_one_letter_code
_entity_poly.pdbx_strand_id
1 'polypeptide(L)'
;MSLEFSPSDRLILEKLCLERLCTFFPETLSLCAIQIDRHNTLTLYCPEPWVVDQLLNEMEALQWYAWITVGAYHIAVYYADEEIYTAATCGMFNQSPQIIG
;
A
#
# COMPACT_ATOMS: atom_id res chain seq x y z
N MET A 1 -15.05 12.92 -26.78
CA MET A 1 -15.59 12.10 -25.75
C MET A 1 -14.70 12.08 -24.50
N SER A 2 -15.33 12.26 -23.40
CA SER A 2 -14.59 12.34 -22.15
C SER A 2 -14.25 10.97 -21.61
N LEU A 3 -13.05 10.82 -21.07
CA LEU A 3 -12.65 9.58 -20.43
C LEU A 3 -12.67 9.72 -18.92
N GLU A 4 -13.32 10.75 -18.44
CA GLU A 4 -13.38 10.99 -17.02
C GLU A 4 -14.30 9.98 -16.34
N PHE A 5 -13.88 9.51 -15.19
CA PHE A 5 -14.71 8.64 -14.39
C PHE A 5 -15.53 9.48 -13.43
N SER A 6 -16.73 9.01 -13.17
CA SER A 6 -17.52 9.62 -12.11
C SER A 6 -16.87 9.29 -10.77
N PRO A 7 -17.22 10.01 -9.70
CA PRO A 7 -16.67 9.66 -8.38
C PRO A 7 -16.95 8.22 -7.99
N SER A 8 -18.10 7.69 -8.37
CA SER A 8 -18.43 6.31 -8.07
C SER A 8 -17.48 5.35 -8.79
N ASP A 9 -17.19 5.67 -10.06
CA ASP A 9 -16.29 4.82 -10.83
C ASP A 9 -14.90 4.80 -10.23
N ARG A 10 -14.44 5.93 -9.71
CA ARG A 10 -13.12 6.00 -9.12
C ARG A 10 -13.05 5.17 -7.85
N LEU A 11 -14.10 5.20 -7.05
CA LEU A 11 -14.15 4.39 -5.84
C LEU A 11 -14.13 2.90 -6.15
N ILE A 12 -14.84 2.52 -7.22
CA ILE A 12 -14.85 1.13 -7.62
C ILE A 12 -13.48 0.69 -8.09
N LEU A 13 -12.82 1.53 -8.87
CA LEU A 13 -11.48 1.21 -9.36
C LEU A 13 -10.48 1.08 -8.21
N GLU A 14 -10.56 2.00 -7.25
CA GLU A 14 -9.69 1.93 -6.08
C GLU A 14 -9.89 0.63 -5.34
N LYS A 15 -11.15 0.26 -5.14
CA LYS A 15 -11.45 -0.96 -4.42
C LYS A 15 -10.91 -2.18 -5.15
N LEU A 16 -11.08 -2.21 -6.47
CA LEU A 16 -10.56 -3.33 -7.25
C LEU A 16 -9.04 -3.41 -7.19
N CYS A 17 -8.38 -2.27 -7.22
CA CYS A 17 -6.93 -2.25 -7.13
C CYS A 17 -6.46 -2.73 -5.77
N LEU A 18 -7.15 -2.32 -4.71
CA LEU A 18 -6.80 -2.77 -3.38
C LEU A 18 -7.03 -4.27 -3.23
N GLU A 19 -8.12 -4.78 -3.80
CA GLU A 19 -8.38 -6.20 -3.76
C GLU A 19 -7.32 -6.98 -4.52
N ARG A 20 -6.87 -6.43 -5.64
CA ARG A 20 -5.80 -7.08 -6.39
C ARG A 20 -4.52 -7.12 -5.58
N LEU A 21 -4.22 -6.03 -4.91
CA LEU A 21 -3.03 -6.01 -4.06
C LEU A 21 -3.11 -7.08 -2.98
N CYS A 22 -4.28 -7.27 -2.40
CA CYS A 22 -4.46 -8.28 -1.37
C CYS A 22 -4.20 -9.68 -1.87
N THR A 23 -4.40 -9.93 -3.17
CA THR A 23 -4.16 -11.28 -3.70
C THR A 23 -2.69 -11.65 -3.70
N PHE A 24 -1.81 -10.67 -3.66
CA PHE A 24 -0.38 -10.96 -3.58
C PHE A 24 0.06 -11.24 -2.15
N PHE A 25 -0.75 -10.89 -1.17
CA PHE A 25 -0.42 -11.08 0.23
C PHE A 25 -1.64 -11.64 0.96
N PRO A 26 -2.09 -12.82 0.58
CA PRO A 26 -3.36 -13.34 1.10
C PRO A 26 -3.35 -13.65 2.59
N GLU A 27 -2.18 -13.86 3.17
CA GLU A 27 -2.11 -14.23 4.58
C GLU A 27 -1.93 -13.04 5.49
N THR A 28 -1.70 -11.86 4.93
CA THR A 28 -1.49 -10.67 5.74
C THR A 28 -2.46 -9.56 5.37
N LEU A 29 -2.39 -9.08 4.13
CA LEU A 29 -3.23 -7.94 3.74
C LEU A 29 -4.72 -8.25 3.81
N SER A 30 -5.09 -9.48 3.54
CA SER A 30 -6.51 -9.82 3.59
C SER A 30 -7.06 -9.76 5.01
N LEU A 31 -6.19 -9.75 6.02
CA LEU A 31 -6.60 -9.62 7.41
C LEU A 31 -6.66 -8.18 7.85
N CYS A 32 -6.04 -7.28 7.12
CA CYS A 32 -5.95 -5.88 7.50
C CYS A 32 -7.09 -5.08 6.91
N ALA A 33 -7.44 -3.99 7.58
CA ALA A 33 -8.26 -2.96 6.96
C ALA A 33 -7.31 -2.06 6.20
N ILE A 34 -7.56 -1.88 4.90
CA ILE A 34 -6.67 -1.10 4.08
C ILE A 34 -7.44 0.01 3.38
N GLN A 35 -6.77 1.12 3.19
CA GLN A 35 -7.35 2.24 2.48
C GLN A 35 -6.23 3.07 1.89
N ILE A 36 -6.57 3.86 0.89
CA ILE A 36 -5.62 4.79 0.30
C ILE A 36 -6.22 6.19 0.40
N ASP A 37 -5.42 7.14 0.86
CA ASP A 37 -5.92 8.48 1.05
C ASP A 37 -5.60 9.35 -0.16
N ARG A 38 -5.99 10.62 -0.08
CA ARG A 38 -5.81 11.51 -1.21
C ARG A 38 -4.36 11.89 -1.44
N HIS A 39 -3.49 11.55 -0.52
CA HIS A 39 -2.05 11.77 -0.69
C HIS A 39 -1.36 10.53 -1.23
N ASN A 40 -2.14 9.55 -1.64
CA ASN A 40 -1.64 8.29 -2.17
C ASN A 40 -0.80 7.53 -1.16
N THR A 41 -1.23 7.59 0.09
CA THR A 41 -0.65 6.79 1.15
C THR A 41 -1.55 5.59 1.40
N LEU A 42 -0.97 4.40 1.24
CA LEU A 42 -1.68 3.17 1.54
C LEU A 42 -1.56 2.91 3.03
N THR A 43 -2.68 2.90 3.71
CA THR A 43 -2.71 2.72 5.16
C THR A 43 -3.23 1.34 5.49
N LEU A 44 -2.49 0.63 6.31
CA LEU A 44 -2.80 -0.75 6.68
C LEU A 44 -3.03 -0.80 8.19
N TYR A 45 -4.23 -1.20 8.58
CA TYR A 45 -4.59 -1.34 9.99
C TYR A 45 -4.54 -2.82 10.34
N CYS A 46 -3.56 -3.22 11.11
CA CYS A 46 -3.33 -4.62 11.44
C CYS A 46 -4.12 -5.02 12.67
N PRO A 47 -4.77 -6.18 12.63
CA PRO A 47 -5.56 -6.64 13.78
C PRO A 47 -4.73 -7.30 14.86
N GLU A 48 -3.56 -7.82 14.54
CA GLU A 48 -2.73 -8.56 15.48
C GLU A 48 -1.27 -8.16 15.31
N PRO A 49 -0.49 -8.27 16.38
CA PRO A 49 0.94 -7.92 16.29
C PRO A 49 1.71 -8.78 15.30
N TRP A 50 1.34 -10.06 15.18
CA TRP A 50 2.08 -10.92 14.26
C TRP A 50 1.86 -10.51 12.81
N VAL A 51 0.72 -9.90 12.51
CA VAL A 51 0.48 -9.40 11.16
C VAL A 51 1.42 -8.25 10.86
N VAL A 52 1.67 -7.39 11.84
CA VAL A 52 2.64 -6.31 11.68
C VAL A 52 4.01 -6.88 11.36
N ASP A 53 4.45 -7.86 12.14
CA ASP A 53 5.75 -8.47 11.92
C ASP A 53 5.87 -9.07 10.53
N GLN A 54 4.81 -9.75 10.11
CA GLN A 54 4.82 -10.40 8.81
C GLN A 54 4.88 -9.36 7.69
N LEU A 55 4.12 -8.27 7.82
CA LEU A 55 4.15 -7.22 6.82
C LEU A 55 5.51 -6.57 6.74
N LEU A 56 6.16 -6.36 7.88
CA LEU A 56 7.48 -5.77 7.88
C LEU A 56 8.48 -6.67 7.20
N ASN A 57 8.33 -7.97 7.36
CA ASN A 57 9.20 -8.92 6.67
C ASN A 57 8.99 -8.90 5.16
N GLU A 58 7.78 -8.55 4.74
CA GLU A 58 7.44 -8.53 3.33
C GLU A 58 7.44 -7.10 2.77
N MET A 59 7.98 -6.16 3.53
CA MET A 59 7.80 -4.75 3.20
C MET A 59 8.38 -4.38 1.84
N GLU A 60 9.50 -4.96 1.47
CA GLU A 60 10.13 -4.66 0.20
C GLU A 60 9.21 -5.02 -0.96
N ALA A 61 8.65 -6.22 -0.91
CA ALA A 61 7.72 -6.64 -1.95
C ALA A 61 6.43 -5.83 -1.88
N LEU A 62 5.98 -5.52 -0.67
CA LEU A 62 4.76 -4.74 -0.49
C LEU A 62 4.92 -3.35 -1.08
N GLN A 63 6.05 -2.72 -0.89
CA GLN A 63 6.31 -1.40 -1.46
C GLN A 63 6.23 -1.45 -2.98
N TRP A 64 6.81 -2.47 -3.57
CA TRP A 64 6.79 -2.63 -5.01
C TRP A 64 5.36 -2.85 -5.54
N TYR A 65 4.65 -3.80 -4.94
CA TYR A 65 3.31 -4.11 -5.43
C TYR A 65 2.32 -2.98 -5.14
N ALA A 66 2.48 -2.27 -4.03
CA ALA A 66 1.62 -1.13 -3.76
C ALA A 66 1.80 -0.05 -4.83
N TRP A 67 3.04 0.14 -5.26
CA TRP A 67 3.32 1.11 -6.30
C TRP A 67 2.69 0.71 -7.63
N ILE A 68 2.88 -0.53 -8.06
CA ILE A 68 2.44 -0.92 -9.39
C ILE A 68 0.95 -1.25 -9.47
N THR A 69 0.31 -1.61 -8.37
CA THR A 69 -1.10 -1.97 -8.42
C THR A 69 -2.03 -0.82 -8.09
N VAL A 70 -1.70 -0.03 -7.08
CA VAL A 70 -2.58 1.07 -6.66
C VAL A 70 -1.96 2.44 -6.82
N GLY A 71 -0.71 2.51 -7.22
CA GLY A 71 -0.07 3.80 -7.41
C GLY A 71 0.23 4.52 -6.11
N ALA A 72 0.37 3.78 -5.03
CA ALA A 72 0.64 4.39 -3.74
C ALA A 72 2.08 4.88 -3.67
N TYR A 73 2.25 6.09 -3.15
CA TYR A 73 3.59 6.67 -2.98
C TYR A 73 4.19 6.34 -1.63
N HIS A 74 3.34 6.05 -0.65
CA HIS A 74 3.78 5.75 0.71
C HIS A 74 2.94 4.63 1.28
N ILE A 75 3.50 3.94 2.27
CA ILE A 75 2.78 2.92 3.02
C ILE A 75 2.90 3.26 4.48
N ALA A 76 1.78 3.17 5.20
CA ALA A 76 1.75 3.38 6.63
C ALA A 76 1.12 2.17 7.28
N VAL A 77 1.77 1.63 8.29
CA VAL A 77 1.30 0.44 9.00
C VAL A 77 0.89 0.87 10.40
N TYR A 78 -0.34 0.53 10.78
CA TYR A 78 -0.90 0.89 12.07
C TYR A 78 -1.29 -0.35 12.84
N TYR A 79 -1.15 -0.27 14.15
CA TYR A 79 -1.67 -1.28 15.05
C TYR A 79 -2.17 -0.57 16.29
N ALA A 80 -3.40 -0.89 16.72
CA ALA A 80 -4.01 -0.29 17.91
C ALA A 80 -3.99 1.24 17.83
N ASP A 81 -4.33 1.77 16.66
CA ASP A 81 -4.40 3.21 16.41
C ASP A 81 -3.07 3.91 16.51
N GLU A 82 -1.99 3.16 16.48
CA GLU A 82 -0.65 3.72 16.57
C GLU A 82 0.10 3.44 15.29
N GLU A 83 0.76 4.46 14.76
CA GLU A 83 1.55 4.29 13.56
C GLU A 83 2.84 3.57 13.91
N ILE A 84 3.01 2.38 13.34
CA ILE A 84 4.15 1.55 13.65
C ILE A 84 5.29 1.79 12.67
N TYR A 85 4.95 2.03 11.40
CA TYR A 85 5.97 2.08 10.37
C TYR A 85 5.45 2.84 9.16
N THR A 86 6.31 3.63 8.54
CA THR A 86 5.98 4.26 7.25
C THR A 86 7.18 4.13 6.33
N ALA A 87 6.89 4.09 5.04
CA ALA A 87 7.94 3.98 4.04
C ALA A 87 7.43 4.54 2.72
N ALA A 88 8.36 5.07 1.94
CA ALA A 88 8.05 5.47 0.58
C ALA A 88 8.10 4.25 -0.32
N THR A 89 7.30 4.27 -1.38
CA THR A 89 7.28 3.16 -2.32
C THR A 89 8.30 3.35 -3.44
N CYS A 90 8.12 4.39 -4.23
CA CYS A 90 8.98 4.55 -5.39
C CYS A 90 10.27 5.30 -5.08
N GLY A 91 10.34 5.99 -3.96
CA GLY A 91 11.52 6.76 -3.64
C GLY A 91 12.78 5.92 -3.51
N MET A 92 12.63 4.72 -2.99
CA MET A 92 13.77 3.86 -2.80
C MET A 92 14.39 3.45 -4.13
N PHE A 93 13.61 3.38 -5.18
CA PHE A 93 14.17 3.02 -6.48
C PHE A 93 14.92 4.16 -7.10
N ASN A 94 14.50 5.36 -6.82
CA ASN A 94 15.17 6.53 -7.33
C ASN A 94 16.51 6.74 -6.65
N GLN A 95 16.63 6.31 -5.44
CA GLN A 95 17.85 6.51 -4.70
C GLN A 95 18.94 5.53 -5.06
N SER A 96 18.55 4.35 -5.49
CA SER A 96 19.52 3.33 -5.80
C SER A 96 20.60 3.79 -6.76
N PRO A 97 20.24 4.38 -7.89
CA PRO A 97 21.26 4.81 -8.85
C PRO A 97 22.19 5.85 -8.28
N GLN A 98 21.71 6.62 -7.36
CA GLN A 98 22.51 7.71 -6.82
C GLN A 98 23.63 7.21 -5.95
N ILE A 99 23.44 6.07 -5.37
CA ILE A 99 24.44 5.53 -4.48
C ILE A 99 25.74 5.30 -5.19
N ILE A 100 25.62 4.95 -6.43
CA ILE A 100 26.78 4.66 -7.22
C ILE A 100 27.60 5.87 -7.49
N GLY A 101 26.90 6.95 -7.65
CA GLY A 101 27.58 8.18 -7.96
C GLY A 101 28.52 8.58 -6.88
#